data_0123fe619da83423412e7f24d2991876
#
_entry.id   0123fe619da83423412e7f24d2991876
#
_cell.length_a   1.000
_cell.length_b   1.000
_cell.length_c   1.000
_cell.angle_alpha   90.00
_cell.angle_beta   90.00
_cell.angle_gamma   90.00
#
_symmetry.space_group_name_H-M   'P 1'
#
loop_
_entity.id
_entity.type
_entity.pdbx_description
1 polymer ?
#
loop_
_entity_poly.entity_id
_entity_poly.type
_entity_poly.pdbx_seq_one_letter_code
_entity_poly.pdbx_strand_id
1 'polypeptide(L)'
;MLLKKTAETREHTKSYYAASVNTVTNYPELEGQVDVDVVIVGAGFSGVATAVELCERGYKVALVEANRIGWGATGRNGGQIIGGVGNNPDAFRHSIGREGVDAVYKMGTECVDIIRERVAKYNIDCDLKWGYGEVGLRPRHMRAFKEWAAETEAIQVLDKEQMREYVKSDLYLGGYYREDWGHLHPINLCVGEAQAAEGMGAKIFEQSRVTKITYGENPAVHTEKGTIKANYVVLAGNAYLGDLVPYLDSRVLPSTSCII
;
A
#
# COMPACT_ATOMS: atom_id res chain seq x y z
N MET A 1 -8.63 19.85 18.52
CA MET A 1 -9.94 19.20 18.23
C MET A 1 -9.59 17.88 17.58
N LEU A 2 -9.44 16.84 18.39
CA LEU A 2 -9.15 15.49 17.91
C LEU A 2 -10.29 15.09 16.97
N LEU A 3 -9.92 14.66 15.74
CA LEU A 3 -10.86 14.08 14.80
C LEU A 3 -11.63 13.00 15.56
N LYS A 4 -12.94 13.19 15.71
CA LYS A 4 -13.82 12.12 16.24
C LYS A 4 -13.46 10.86 15.48
N LYS A 5 -13.13 9.76 16.18
CA LYS A 5 -13.01 8.44 15.57
C LYS A 5 -14.20 8.29 14.64
N THR A 6 -13.99 8.38 13.35
CA THR A 6 -15.04 8.07 12.38
C THR A 6 -15.53 6.69 12.74
N ALA A 7 -16.84 6.50 12.81
CA ALA A 7 -17.40 5.20 13.13
C ALA A 7 -16.86 4.20 12.10
N GLU A 8 -15.87 3.40 12.53
CA GLU A 8 -15.30 2.38 11.69
C GLU A 8 -16.40 1.36 11.39
N THR A 9 -16.61 1.13 10.11
CA THR A 9 -17.53 0.09 9.66
C THR A 9 -16.77 -1.23 9.59
N ARG A 10 -17.44 -2.34 9.88
CA ARG A 10 -16.84 -3.68 9.73
C ARG A 10 -16.50 -4.02 8.27
N GLU A 11 -17.30 -3.51 7.35
CA GLU A 11 -17.19 -3.75 5.92
C GLU A 11 -16.53 -2.56 5.21
N HIS A 12 -16.07 -2.77 3.98
CA HIS A 12 -15.55 -1.72 3.13
C HIS A 12 -16.52 -0.55 2.96
N THR A 13 -16.00 0.63 2.77
CA THR A 13 -16.81 1.78 2.36
C THR A 13 -17.44 1.52 0.99
N LYS A 14 -18.60 2.12 0.73
CA LYS A 14 -19.27 2.02 -0.57
C LYS A 14 -18.44 2.78 -1.63
N SER A 15 -17.55 2.08 -2.30
CA SER A 15 -16.67 2.61 -3.34
C SER A 15 -16.72 1.73 -4.58
N TYR A 16 -16.19 2.24 -5.70
CA TYR A 16 -16.01 1.48 -6.92
C TYR A 16 -15.25 0.17 -6.65
N TYR A 17 -14.14 0.24 -5.94
CA TYR A 17 -13.32 -0.93 -5.66
C TYR A 17 -14.03 -1.97 -4.79
N ALA A 18 -14.79 -1.54 -3.79
CA ALA A 18 -15.57 -2.47 -2.98
C ALA A 18 -16.72 -3.13 -3.77
N ALA A 19 -17.28 -2.42 -4.76
CA ALA A 19 -18.35 -2.95 -5.60
C ALA A 19 -17.86 -3.86 -6.74
N SER A 20 -16.59 -3.74 -7.14
CA SER A 20 -15.98 -4.46 -8.26
C SER A 20 -14.88 -5.45 -7.86
N VAL A 21 -14.71 -5.71 -6.56
CA VAL A 21 -13.74 -6.69 -6.06
C VAL A 21 -14.08 -8.09 -6.59
N ASN A 22 -13.07 -8.82 -7.06
CA ASN A 22 -13.24 -10.17 -7.61
C ASN A 22 -13.63 -11.19 -6.53
N THR A 23 -13.08 -11.01 -5.31
CA THR A 23 -13.31 -11.92 -4.18
C THR A 23 -13.55 -11.11 -2.91
N VAL A 24 -14.72 -11.31 -2.31
CA VAL A 24 -15.01 -10.80 -0.96
C VAL A 24 -14.40 -11.78 0.04
N THR A 25 -13.48 -11.30 0.85
CA THR A 25 -12.85 -12.12 1.89
C THR A 25 -13.80 -12.37 3.06
N ASN A 26 -13.61 -13.51 3.72
CA ASN A 26 -14.34 -13.86 4.93
C ASN A 26 -13.47 -14.75 5.82
N TYR A 27 -12.30 -14.23 6.20
CA TYR A 27 -11.41 -14.95 7.12
C TYR A 27 -12.02 -14.99 8.53
N PRO A 28 -11.74 -16.07 9.30
CA PRO A 28 -12.30 -16.21 10.64
C PRO A 28 -11.83 -15.10 11.57
N GLU A 29 -12.64 -14.80 12.59
CA GLU A 29 -12.18 -14.02 13.73
C GLU A 29 -11.13 -14.81 14.50
N LEU A 30 -10.17 -14.12 15.13
CA LEU A 30 -9.19 -14.76 15.99
C LEU A 30 -9.87 -15.23 17.27
N GLU A 31 -9.86 -16.54 17.50
CA GLU A 31 -10.35 -17.17 18.74
C GLU A 31 -9.26 -18.02 19.39
N GLY A 32 -9.20 -17.99 20.73
CA GLY A 32 -8.22 -18.77 21.50
C GLY A 32 -6.78 -18.28 21.36
N GLN A 33 -5.82 -19.20 21.34
CA GLN A 33 -4.40 -18.87 21.26
C GLN A 33 -3.75 -19.41 19.98
N VAL A 34 -2.94 -18.58 19.35
CA VAL A 34 -2.12 -18.92 18.18
C VAL A 34 -0.66 -18.57 18.49
N ASP A 35 0.26 -19.44 18.09
CA ASP A 35 1.70 -19.24 18.22
C ASP A 35 2.34 -19.20 16.83
N VAL A 36 3.16 -18.18 16.55
CA VAL A 36 3.84 -17.94 15.27
C VAL A 36 5.21 -17.31 15.48
N ASP A 37 6.00 -17.17 14.41
CA ASP A 37 7.26 -16.44 14.49
C ASP A 37 7.01 -14.93 14.44
N VAL A 38 6.11 -14.48 13.55
CA VAL A 38 5.79 -13.07 13.34
C VAL A 38 4.29 -12.87 13.29
N VAL A 39 3.79 -11.91 14.08
CA VAL A 39 2.43 -11.40 13.94
C VAL A 39 2.44 -10.00 13.32
N ILE A 40 1.56 -9.81 12.34
CA ILE A 40 1.40 -8.54 11.62
C ILE A 40 0.04 -7.94 11.98
N VAL A 41 0.04 -6.71 12.48
CA VAL A 41 -1.17 -5.96 12.86
C VAL A 41 -1.55 -5.00 11.74
N GLY A 42 -2.64 -5.32 11.03
CA GLY A 42 -3.16 -4.59 9.88
C GLY A 42 -2.91 -5.31 8.56
N ALA A 43 -3.97 -5.51 7.77
CA ALA A 43 -3.95 -6.20 6.48
C ALA A 43 -4.20 -5.23 5.29
N GLY A 44 -3.55 -4.07 5.32
CA GLY A 44 -3.36 -3.22 4.14
C GLY A 44 -2.15 -3.67 3.32
N PHE A 45 -1.78 -2.93 2.28
CA PHE A 45 -0.63 -3.26 1.41
C PHE A 45 0.65 -3.58 2.20
N SER A 46 1.01 -2.76 3.19
CA SER A 46 2.22 -3.02 3.99
C SER A 46 2.16 -4.35 4.73
N GLY A 47 0.99 -4.68 5.31
CA GLY A 47 0.82 -5.92 6.07
C GLY A 47 0.84 -7.16 5.18
N VAL A 48 0.07 -7.18 4.09
CA VAL A 48 0.01 -8.35 3.19
C VAL A 48 1.34 -8.55 2.46
N ALA A 49 1.98 -7.46 1.98
CA ALA A 49 3.28 -7.55 1.34
C ALA A 49 4.37 -8.08 2.30
N THR A 50 4.32 -7.68 3.59
CA THR A 50 5.21 -8.23 4.63
C THR A 50 4.92 -9.70 4.87
N ALA A 51 3.63 -10.10 4.90
CA ALA A 51 3.26 -11.50 5.09
C ALA A 51 3.78 -12.38 3.96
N VAL A 52 3.62 -11.96 2.69
CA VAL A 52 4.16 -12.67 1.53
C VAL A 52 5.67 -12.87 1.67
N GLU A 53 6.40 -11.77 1.88
CA GLU A 53 7.87 -11.80 1.99
C GLU A 53 8.38 -12.71 3.11
N LEU A 54 7.73 -12.65 4.28
CA LEU A 54 8.13 -13.49 5.42
C LEU A 54 7.78 -14.96 5.19
N CYS A 55 6.64 -15.27 4.57
CA CYS A 55 6.28 -16.63 4.20
C CYS A 55 7.23 -17.23 3.17
N GLU A 56 7.64 -16.45 2.15
CA GLU A 56 8.65 -16.86 1.17
C GLU A 56 10.00 -17.21 1.84
N ARG A 57 10.32 -16.57 2.95
CA ARG A 57 11.52 -16.84 3.77
C ARG A 57 11.32 -17.96 4.78
N GLY A 58 10.14 -18.60 4.82
CA GLY A 58 9.86 -19.75 5.67
C GLY A 58 9.42 -19.43 7.10
N TYR A 59 9.10 -18.17 7.42
CA TYR A 59 8.56 -17.81 8.73
C TYR A 59 7.10 -18.24 8.86
N LYS A 60 6.69 -18.63 10.06
CA LYS A 60 5.29 -18.80 10.43
C LYS A 60 4.69 -17.44 10.73
N VAL A 61 3.72 -17.01 9.94
CA VAL A 61 3.14 -15.68 9.99
C VAL A 61 1.67 -15.74 10.39
N ALA A 62 1.24 -14.80 11.22
CA ALA A 62 -0.17 -14.48 11.40
C ALA A 62 -0.43 -13.02 11.05
N LEU A 63 -1.50 -12.78 10.31
CA LEU A 63 -1.98 -11.45 9.91
C LEU A 63 -3.31 -11.20 10.61
N VAL A 64 -3.42 -10.10 11.37
CA VAL A 64 -4.63 -9.75 12.10
C VAL A 64 -5.14 -8.38 11.67
N GLU A 65 -6.40 -8.34 11.22
CA GLU A 65 -7.07 -7.15 10.67
C GLU A 65 -8.32 -6.82 11.50
N ALA A 66 -8.47 -5.55 11.81
CA ALA A 66 -9.60 -5.06 12.58
C ALA A 66 -10.94 -5.16 11.83
N ASN A 67 -10.90 -5.05 10.51
CA ASN A 67 -12.07 -5.00 9.64
C ASN A 67 -11.95 -6.06 8.53
N ARG A 68 -11.80 -5.65 7.26
CA ARG A 68 -11.56 -6.50 6.09
C ARG A 68 -10.17 -6.23 5.51
N ILE A 69 -9.59 -7.21 4.83
CA ILE A 69 -8.33 -7.02 4.09
C ILE A 69 -8.45 -5.82 3.17
N GLY A 70 -7.48 -4.90 3.24
CA GLY A 70 -7.48 -3.68 2.43
C GLY A 70 -8.52 -2.62 2.82
N TRP A 71 -9.17 -2.74 3.97
CA TRP A 71 -10.22 -1.80 4.41
C TRP A 71 -9.77 -0.35 4.54
N GLY A 72 -8.55 -0.12 4.96
CA GLY A 72 -7.99 1.21 5.20
C GLY A 72 -7.69 2.00 3.92
N ALA A 73 -6.57 2.71 3.88
CA ALA A 73 -6.12 3.50 2.74
C ALA A 73 -5.92 2.65 1.47
N THR A 74 -5.62 1.36 1.62
CA THR A 74 -5.47 0.41 0.52
C THR A 74 -6.70 0.33 -0.37
N GLY A 75 -7.91 0.30 0.19
CA GLY A 75 -9.14 0.28 -0.60
C GLY A 75 -9.70 1.66 -0.96
N ARG A 76 -8.93 2.73 -0.76
CA ARG A 76 -9.38 4.13 -0.89
C ARG A 76 -8.42 5.03 -1.66
N ASN A 77 -7.51 4.46 -2.43
CA ASN A 77 -6.54 5.18 -3.26
C ASN A 77 -6.96 5.15 -4.74
N GLY A 78 -6.15 5.77 -5.60
CA GLY A 78 -6.45 5.83 -7.04
C GLY A 78 -5.95 4.61 -7.83
N GLY A 79 -5.30 3.64 -7.21
CA GLY A 79 -4.79 2.43 -7.86
C GLY A 79 -3.57 2.65 -8.76
N GLN A 80 -2.95 3.85 -8.75
CA GLN A 80 -1.76 4.11 -9.55
C GLN A 80 -0.53 3.42 -8.98
N ILE A 81 0.27 2.88 -9.87
CA ILE A 81 1.61 2.35 -9.61
C ILE A 81 2.60 3.38 -10.13
N ILE A 82 3.13 4.17 -9.23
CA ILE A 82 4.08 5.24 -9.55
C ILE A 82 5.36 4.96 -8.76
N GLY A 83 6.49 4.86 -9.45
CA GLY A 83 7.78 4.66 -8.80
C GLY A 83 8.15 5.87 -7.94
N GLY A 84 8.77 5.58 -6.79
CA GLY A 84 9.20 6.59 -5.84
C GLY A 84 8.82 6.26 -4.40
N VAL A 85 9.54 6.83 -3.45
CA VAL A 85 9.28 6.69 -2.02
C VAL A 85 8.99 8.07 -1.44
N GLY A 86 7.71 8.44 -1.46
CA GLY A 86 7.26 9.72 -0.88
C GLY A 86 7.79 10.95 -1.61
N ASN A 87 8.19 11.96 -0.85
CA ASN A 87 8.71 13.22 -1.36
C ASN A 87 10.17 13.11 -1.82
N ASN A 88 10.66 14.15 -2.49
CA ASN A 88 12.05 14.25 -2.97
C ASN A 88 13.06 13.86 -1.87
N PRO A 89 13.80 12.75 -2.00
CA PRO A 89 14.75 12.29 -0.99
C PRO A 89 15.93 13.24 -0.81
N ASP A 90 16.26 14.06 -1.81
CA ASP A 90 17.31 15.07 -1.70
C ASP A 90 17.05 16.11 -0.60
N ALA A 91 15.79 16.36 -0.26
CA ALA A 91 15.43 17.23 0.86
C ALA A 91 15.94 16.70 2.22
N PHE A 92 16.19 15.41 2.30
CA PHE A 92 16.68 14.73 3.51
C PHE A 92 18.17 14.38 3.46
N ARG A 93 18.90 14.81 2.43
CA ARG A 93 20.31 14.49 2.22
C ARG A 93 21.20 14.83 3.43
N HIS A 94 20.87 15.89 4.16
CA HIS A 94 21.59 16.27 5.38
C HIS A 94 21.44 15.25 6.53
N SER A 95 20.36 14.46 6.54
CA SER A 95 20.06 13.48 7.56
C SER A 95 20.49 12.06 7.20
N ILE A 96 20.34 11.68 5.92
CA ILE A 96 20.58 10.30 5.44
C ILE A 96 21.83 10.16 4.57
N GLY A 97 22.52 11.26 4.26
CA GLY A 97 23.69 11.26 3.37
C GLY A 97 23.35 10.98 1.92
N ARG A 98 24.37 10.97 1.05
CA ARG A 98 24.21 10.66 -0.38
C ARG A 98 23.79 9.21 -0.59
N GLU A 99 24.45 8.28 0.08
CA GLU A 99 24.14 6.85 -0.01
C GLU A 99 22.69 6.54 0.37
N GLY A 100 22.17 7.23 1.41
CA GLY A 100 20.76 7.11 1.81
C GLY A 100 19.81 7.63 0.76
N VAL A 101 20.13 8.75 0.10
CA VAL A 101 19.35 9.29 -1.02
C VAL A 101 19.33 8.31 -2.20
N ASP A 102 20.50 7.80 -2.60
CA ASP A 102 20.63 6.83 -3.70
C ASP A 102 19.85 5.54 -3.39
N ALA A 103 19.88 5.06 -2.13
CA ALA A 103 19.10 3.91 -1.68
C ALA A 103 17.59 4.15 -1.77
N VAL A 104 17.10 5.34 -1.42
CA VAL A 104 15.67 5.69 -1.53
C VAL A 104 15.23 5.75 -3.00
N TYR A 105 16.03 6.30 -3.90
CA TYR A 105 15.74 6.27 -5.34
C TYR A 105 15.67 4.84 -5.86
N LYS A 106 16.62 3.99 -5.48
CA LYS A 106 16.63 2.57 -5.84
C LYS A 106 15.37 1.84 -5.35
N MET A 107 14.98 2.03 -4.08
CA MET A 107 13.74 1.48 -3.53
C MET A 107 12.52 1.93 -4.34
N GLY A 108 12.49 3.17 -4.81
CA GLY A 108 11.41 3.72 -5.64
C GLY A 108 11.26 3.04 -6.98
N THR A 109 12.33 2.49 -7.55
CA THR A 109 12.28 1.68 -8.77
C THR A 109 11.91 0.24 -8.45
N GLU A 110 12.56 -0.37 -7.48
CA GLU A 110 12.34 -1.76 -7.08
C GLU A 110 10.90 -2.03 -6.64
N CYS A 111 10.20 -1.07 -6.02
CA CYS A 111 8.82 -1.28 -5.57
C CYS A 111 7.84 -1.57 -6.72
N VAL A 112 8.07 -1.00 -7.90
CA VAL A 112 7.25 -1.26 -9.11
C VAL A 112 7.53 -2.67 -9.64
N ASP A 113 8.79 -3.08 -9.67
CA ASP A 113 9.19 -4.40 -10.13
C ASP A 113 8.67 -5.50 -9.19
N ILE A 114 8.72 -5.29 -7.88
CA ILE A 114 8.14 -6.22 -6.89
C ILE A 114 6.63 -6.44 -7.15
N ILE A 115 5.87 -5.39 -7.43
CA ILE A 115 4.44 -5.54 -7.76
C ILE A 115 4.27 -6.36 -9.04
N ARG A 116 5.03 -6.04 -10.09
CA ARG A 116 4.99 -6.78 -11.37
C ARG A 116 5.29 -8.25 -11.18
N GLU A 117 6.36 -8.57 -10.45
CA GLU A 117 6.80 -9.93 -10.18
C GLU A 117 5.78 -10.71 -9.35
N ARG A 118 5.22 -10.11 -8.29
CA ARG A 118 4.22 -10.76 -7.44
C ARG A 118 2.92 -11.03 -8.17
N VAL A 119 2.44 -10.07 -8.95
CA VAL A 119 1.22 -10.26 -9.77
C VAL A 119 1.40 -11.43 -10.72
N ALA A 120 2.56 -11.53 -11.38
CA ALA A 120 2.87 -12.64 -12.27
C ALA A 120 3.07 -13.96 -11.51
N LYS A 121 3.87 -13.96 -10.44
CA LYS A 121 4.23 -15.15 -9.66
C LYS A 121 3.02 -15.84 -9.03
N TYR A 122 2.09 -15.05 -8.49
CA TYR A 122 0.91 -15.55 -7.78
C TYR A 122 -0.36 -15.49 -8.62
N ASN A 123 -0.22 -15.14 -9.92
CA ASN A 123 -1.35 -15.02 -10.85
C ASN A 123 -2.50 -14.17 -10.29
N ILE A 124 -2.16 -12.99 -9.77
CA ILE A 124 -3.14 -12.10 -9.13
C ILE A 124 -3.94 -11.35 -10.20
N ASP A 125 -5.24 -11.60 -10.25
CA ASP A 125 -6.16 -10.87 -11.13
C ASP A 125 -6.56 -9.53 -10.47
N CYS A 126 -5.81 -8.48 -10.79
CA CYS A 126 -6.01 -7.15 -10.23
C CYS A 126 -6.13 -6.05 -11.30
N ASP A 127 -6.57 -6.38 -12.50
CA ASP A 127 -6.70 -5.43 -13.62
C ASP A 127 -5.42 -4.61 -13.89
N LEU A 128 -4.25 -5.22 -13.70
CA LEU A 128 -2.97 -4.56 -13.89
C LEU A 128 -2.80 -4.11 -15.35
N LYS A 129 -2.59 -2.81 -15.52
CA LYS A 129 -2.28 -2.20 -16.82
C LYS A 129 -1.10 -1.27 -16.71
N TRP A 130 -0.19 -1.40 -17.65
CA TRP A 130 0.97 -0.53 -17.78
C TRP A 130 0.67 0.64 -18.71
N GLY A 131 1.35 1.72 -18.47
CA GLY A 131 1.14 3.00 -19.11
C GLY A 131 0.56 4.02 -18.12
N TYR A 132 1.28 5.11 -17.96
CA TYR A 132 0.90 6.24 -17.12
C TYR A 132 1.21 7.53 -17.86
N GLY A 133 0.32 8.50 -17.77
CA GLY A 133 0.53 9.80 -18.38
C GLY A 133 0.06 10.93 -17.48
N GLU A 134 0.71 12.07 -17.62
CA GLU A 134 0.31 13.31 -16.97
C GLU A 134 0.19 14.43 -17.99
N VAL A 135 -0.84 15.27 -17.84
CA VAL A 135 -1.17 16.32 -18.80
C VAL A 135 -0.69 17.68 -18.33
N GLY A 136 -0.21 18.50 -19.26
CA GLY A 136 0.28 19.84 -19.02
C GLY A 136 -0.75 20.90 -19.39
N LEU A 137 -1.23 21.67 -18.42
CA LEU A 137 -2.18 22.78 -18.60
C LEU A 137 -1.50 24.15 -18.87
N ARG A 138 -0.21 24.25 -18.54
CA ARG A 138 0.53 25.51 -18.59
C ARG A 138 1.93 25.29 -19.18
N PRO A 139 2.52 26.31 -19.84
CA PRO A 139 3.87 26.19 -20.40
C PRO A 139 4.94 25.75 -19.37
N ARG A 140 4.80 26.14 -18.10
CA ARG A 140 5.71 25.71 -17.03
C ARG A 140 5.66 24.18 -16.79
N HIS A 141 4.49 23.54 -16.95
CA HIS A 141 4.37 22.08 -16.80
C HIS A 141 5.13 21.40 -17.94
N MET A 142 4.95 21.86 -19.19
CA MET A 142 5.66 21.30 -20.34
C MET A 142 7.19 21.46 -20.24
N ARG A 143 7.64 22.58 -19.65
CA ARG A 143 9.07 22.79 -19.38
C ARG A 143 9.60 21.78 -18.36
N ALA A 144 8.90 21.62 -17.23
CA ALA A 144 9.29 20.65 -16.21
C ALA A 144 9.32 19.21 -16.76
N PHE A 145 8.36 18.83 -17.60
CA PHE A 145 8.36 17.49 -18.25
C PHE A 145 9.56 17.29 -19.17
N LYS A 146 9.97 18.32 -19.91
CA LYS A 146 11.16 18.27 -20.77
C LYS A 146 12.46 18.21 -19.97
N GLU A 147 12.54 18.98 -18.88
CA GLU A 147 13.68 18.93 -17.95
C GLU A 147 13.81 17.54 -17.34
N TRP A 148 12.71 16.96 -16.87
CA TRP A 148 12.71 15.62 -16.32
C TRP A 148 13.04 14.53 -17.37
N ALA A 149 12.51 14.63 -18.58
CA ALA A 149 12.83 13.72 -19.68
C ALA A 149 14.32 13.74 -20.10
N ALA A 150 15.02 14.85 -19.81
CA ALA A 150 16.47 14.92 -20.05
C ALA A 150 17.28 14.11 -19.02
N GLU A 151 16.68 13.74 -17.89
CA GLU A 151 17.32 12.97 -16.82
C GLU A 151 17.04 11.46 -16.93
N THR A 152 16.04 11.05 -17.73
CA THR A 152 15.65 9.64 -17.85
C THR A 152 15.01 9.33 -19.21
N GLU A 153 15.39 8.20 -19.80
CA GLU A 153 14.79 7.69 -21.05
C GLU A 153 13.37 7.16 -20.87
N ALA A 154 12.94 6.93 -19.63
CA ALA A 154 11.62 6.37 -19.32
C ALA A 154 10.46 7.33 -19.62
N ILE A 155 10.74 8.62 -19.85
CA ILE A 155 9.73 9.66 -20.08
C ILE A 155 9.68 10.05 -21.54
N GLN A 156 8.56 9.83 -22.18
CA GLN A 156 8.24 10.34 -23.51
C GLN A 156 7.40 11.61 -23.35
N VAL A 157 7.98 12.78 -23.70
CA VAL A 157 7.23 14.04 -23.75
C VAL A 157 6.38 14.05 -25.00
N LEU A 158 5.07 14.30 -24.82
CA LEU A 158 4.08 14.36 -25.89
C LEU A 158 3.66 15.83 -26.11
N ASP A 159 3.61 16.25 -27.35
CA ASP A 159 3.00 17.54 -27.72
C ASP A 159 1.46 17.47 -27.64
N LYS A 160 0.81 18.56 -28.00
CA LYS A 160 -0.65 18.70 -27.96
C LYS A 160 -1.36 17.65 -28.82
N GLU A 161 -0.89 17.45 -30.05
CA GLU A 161 -1.51 16.54 -31.02
C GLU A 161 -1.33 15.08 -30.57
N GLN A 162 -0.14 14.71 -30.16
CA GLN A 162 0.15 13.38 -29.63
C GLN A 162 -0.67 13.09 -28.34
N MET A 163 -0.79 14.05 -27.45
CA MET A 163 -1.58 13.87 -26.21
C MET A 163 -3.08 13.69 -26.49
N ARG A 164 -3.61 14.27 -27.58
CA ARG A 164 -5.02 14.07 -27.98
C ARG A 164 -5.37 12.63 -28.34
N GLU A 165 -4.40 11.81 -28.70
CA GLU A 165 -4.63 10.38 -28.94
C GLU A 165 -5.02 9.66 -27.65
N TYR A 166 -4.48 10.12 -26.50
CA TYR A 166 -4.77 9.58 -25.17
C TYR A 166 -5.95 10.27 -24.50
N VAL A 167 -6.00 11.60 -24.58
CA VAL A 167 -7.04 12.40 -23.91
C VAL A 167 -7.65 13.36 -24.91
N LYS A 168 -8.88 13.10 -25.35
CA LYS A 168 -9.62 13.91 -26.35
C LYS A 168 -10.07 15.25 -25.75
N SER A 169 -9.12 16.18 -25.57
CA SER A 169 -9.38 17.50 -25.02
C SER A 169 -8.42 18.55 -25.62
N ASP A 170 -8.94 19.72 -25.93
CA ASP A 170 -8.15 20.89 -26.39
C ASP A 170 -7.52 21.69 -25.26
N LEU A 171 -7.86 21.33 -23.99
CA LEU A 171 -7.42 22.06 -22.82
C LEU A 171 -5.92 21.88 -22.53
N TYR A 172 -5.34 20.77 -22.93
CA TYR A 172 -3.97 20.39 -22.60
C TYR A 172 -3.00 20.86 -23.67
N LEU A 173 -1.82 21.32 -23.23
CA LEU A 173 -0.73 21.76 -24.09
C LEU A 173 0.16 20.60 -24.55
N GLY A 174 -0.03 19.43 -24.00
CA GLY A 174 0.75 18.23 -24.15
C GLY A 174 0.82 17.49 -22.82
N GLY A 175 1.83 16.65 -22.64
CA GLY A 175 2.03 15.89 -21.42
C GLY A 175 3.28 15.03 -21.49
N TYR A 176 3.31 14.00 -20.67
CA TYR A 176 4.28 12.90 -20.81
C TYR A 176 3.59 11.56 -20.68
N TYR A 177 4.27 10.53 -21.17
CA TYR A 177 3.88 9.13 -21.04
C TYR A 177 5.06 8.31 -20.54
N ARG A 178 4.77 7.27 -19.74
CA ARG A 178 5.73 6.27 -19.27
C ARG A 178 5.12 4.87 -19.37
N GLU A 179 5.89 3.91 -19.85
CA GLU A 179 5.46 2.51 -19.98
C GLU A 179 5.70 1.68 -18.72
N ASP A 180 6.64 2.12 -17.88
CA ASP A 180 7.07 1.40 -16.68
C ASP A 180 6.20 1.67 -15.44
N TRP A 181 5.32 2.67 -15.50
CA TRP A 181 4.28 2.96 -14.51
C TRP A 181 2.90 2.50 -14.99
N GLY A 182 1.94 2.39 -14.05
CA GLY A 182 0.64 1.86 -14.43
C GLY A 182 -0.44 2.07 -13.39
N HIS A 183 -1.47 1.24 -13.47
CA HIS A 183 -2.56 1.21 -12.51
C HIS A 183 -3.12 -0.20 -12.35
N LEU A 184 -3.83 -0.42 -11.25
CA LEU A 184 -4.47 -1.68 -10.93
C LEU A 184 -5.67 -1.47 -10.01
N HIS A 185 -6.41 -2.54 -9.77
CA HIS A 185 -7.46 -2.60 -8.75
C HIS A 185 -6.86 -2.90 -7.37
N PRO A 186 -6.79 -1.91 -6.46
CA PRO A 186 -5.97 -2.02 -5.24
C PRO A 186 -6.51 -3.07 -4.25
N ILE A 187 -7.83 -3.27 -4.13
CA ILE A 187 -8.36 -4.32 -3.25
C ILE A 187 -8.03 -5.70 -3.84
N ASN A 188 -8.14 -5.89 -5.15
CA ASN A 188 -7.83 -7.18 -5.78
C ASN A 188 -6.35 -7.55 -5.61
N LEU A 189 -5.42 -6.59 -5.75
CA LEU A 189 -4.00 -6.83 -5.44
C LEU A 189 -3.82 -7.26 -3.98
N CYS A 190 -4.41 -6.51 -3.05
CA CYS A 190 -4.27 -6.76 -1.61
C CYS A 190 -4.83 -8.13 -1.21
N VAL A 191 -5.99 -8.49 -1.74
CA VAL A 191 -6.63 -9.81 -1.52
C VAL A 191 -5.79 -10.92 -2.16
N GLY A 192 -5.28 -10.70 -3.37
CA GLY A 192 -4.43 -11.68 -4.06
C GLY A 192 -3.12 -11.95 -3.31
N GLU A 193 -2.46 -10.92 -2.79
CA GLU A 193 -1.28 -11.10 -1.93
C GLU A 193 -1.62 -11.82 -0.61
N ALA A 194 -2.77 -11.52 0.00
CA ALA A 194 -3.22 -12.22 1.20
C ALA A 194 -3.46 -13.72 0.93
N GLN A 195 -4.12 -14.04 -0.18
CA GLN A 195 -4.32 -15.43 -0.63
C GLN A 195 -3.00 -16.14 -0.94
N ALA A 196 -2.03 -15.44 -1.53
CA ALA A 196 -0.70 -15.98 -1.74
C ALA A 196 0.01 -16.31 -0.41
N ALA A 197 -0.06 -15.41 0.58
CA ALA A 197 0.48 -15.66 1.92
C ALA A 197 -0.24 -16.83 2.62
N GLU A 198 -1.56 -16.91 2.53
CA GLU A 198 -2.36 -18.03 3.05
C GLU A 198 -1.95 -19.36 2.40
N GLY A 199 -1.79 -19.39 1.07
CA GLY A 199 -1.31 -20.57 0.33
C GLY A 199 0.08 -21.05 0.76
N MET A 200 0.90 -20.18 1.32
CA MET A 200 2.20 -20.50 1.94
C MET A 200 2.09 -20.80 3.44
N GLY A 201 0.89 -20.81 4.02
CA GLY A 201 0.63 -21.19 5.39
C GLY A 201 0.45 -20.05 6.40
N ALA A 202 0.35 -18.79 5.94
CA ALA A 202 -0.01 -17.69 6.82
C ALA A 202 -1.40 -17.89 7.41
N LYS A 203 -1.56 -17.57 8.69
CA LYS A 203 -2.87 -17.53 9.35
C LYS A 203 -3.43 -16.13 9.28
N ILE A 204 -4.60 -15.96 8.68
CA ILE A 204 -5.23 -14.66 8.47
C ILE A 204 -6.52 -14.57 9.27
N PHE A 205 -6.70 -13.44 9.97
CA PHE A 205 -7.86 -13.17 10.80
C PHE A 205 -8.42 -11.79 10.47
N GLU A 206 -9.67 -11.74 10.07
CA GLU A 206 -10.46 -10.51 9.90
C GLU A 206 -11.34 -10.24 11.12
N GLN A 207 -11.93 -9.06 11.21
CA GLN A 207 -12.81 -8.64 12.32
C GLN A 207 -12.18 -8.83 13.71
N SER A 208 -10.85 -8.79 13.76
CA SER A 208 -10.01 -9.15 14.90
C SER A 208 -9.18 -7.96 15.36
N ARG A 209 -9.85 -6.92 15.88
CA ARG A 209 -9.18 -5.71 16.34
C ARG A 209 -8.23 -6.02 17.49
N VAL A 210 -6.95 -5.68 17.31
CA VAL A 210 -5.98 -5.71 18.39
C VAL A 210 -6.27 -4.59 19.39
N THR A 211 -6.46 -4.97 20.64
CA THR A 211 -6.78 -4.06 21.74
C THR A 211 -5.61 -3.81 22.68
N LYS A 212 -4.61 -4.71 22.66
CA LYS A 212 -3.41 -4.62 23.50
C LYS A 212 -2.23 -5.34 22.87
N ILE A 213 -1.04 -4.81 23.09
CA ILE A 213 0.23 -5.47 22.77
C ILE A 213 0.99 -5.70 24.09
N THR A 214 1.45 -6.92 24.30
CA THR A 214 2.42 -7.26 25.35
C THR A 214 3.81 -7.20 24.73
N TYR A 215 4.72 -6.48 25.39
CA TYR A 215 6.10 -6.32 24.96
C TYR A 215 7.03 -7.17 25.81
N GLY A 216 8.30 -7.29 25.43
CA GLY A 216 9.34 -7.99 26.16
C GLY A 216 9.74 -9.33 25.53
N GLU A 217 10.19 -10.28 26.35
CA GLU A 217 10.72 -11.57 25.87
C GLU A 217 9.68 -12.48 25.20
N ASN A 218 8.40 -12.30 25.53
CA ASN A 218 7.29 -13.07 24.96
C ASN A 218 6.23 -12.11 24.41
N PRO A 219 6.50 -11.44 23.29
CA PRO A 219 5.56 -10.50 22.73
C PRO A 219 4.27 -11.19 22.28
N ALA A 220 3.16 -10.47 22.48
CA ALA A 220 1.85 -10.98 22.09
C ALA A 220 0.90 -9.84 21.70
N VAL A 221 0.00 -10.11 20.77
CA VAL A 221 -1.13 -9.23 20.45
C VAL A 221 -2.42 -9.87 20.95
N HIS A 222 -3.31 -9.04 21.50
CA HIS A 222 -4.56 -9.46 22.09
C HIS A 222 -5.74 -8.81 21.37
N THR A 223 -6.76 -9.61 21.08
CA THR A 223 -8.09 -9.18 20.63
C THR A 223 -9.12 -9.43 21.72
N GLU A 224 -10.39 -9.20 21.46
CA GLU A 224 -11.45 -9.56 22.41
C GLU A 224 -11.57 -11.06 22.64
N LYS A 225 -11.31 -11.89 21.61
CA LYS A 225 -11.58 -13.34 21.65
C LYS A 225 -10.32 -14.20 21.62
N GLY A 226 -9.17 -13.61 21.29
CA GLY A 226 -7.96 -14.41 21.12
C GLY A 226 -6.67 -13.66 21.35
N THR A 227 -5.59 -14.44 21.34
CA THR A 227 -4.22 -13.95 21.54
C THR A 227 -3.29 -14.62 20.55
N ILE A 228 -2.39 -13.84 19.93
CA ILE A 228 -1.30 -14.37 19.12
C ILE A 228 0.00 -14.09 19.86
N LYS A 229 0.73 -15.14 20.20
CA LYS A 229 2.11 -15.08 20.69
C LYS A 229 3.07 -15.15 19.51
N ALA A 230 4.10 -14.33 19.52
CA ALA A 230 5.07 -14.29 18.43
C ALA A 230 6.44 -13.92 18.96
N ASN A 231 7.49 -14.15 18.17
CA ASN A 231 8.83 -13.61 18.45
C ASN A 231 8.92 -12.13 18.07
N TYR A 232 8.17 -11.72 17.04
CA TYR A 232 8.15 -10.35 16.51
C TYR A 232 6.72 -9.87 16.24
N VAL A 233 6.49 -8.58 16.45
CA VAL A 233 5.24 -7.89 16.13
C VAL A 233 5.52 -6.80 15.11
N VAL A 234 4.91 -6.89 13.94
CA VAL A 234 4.96 -5.86 12.90
C VAL A 234 3.70 -5.00 12.97
N LEU A 235 3.87 -3.69 13.03
CA LEU A 235 2.77 -2.73 13.06
C LEU A 235 2.55 -2.16 11.65
N ALA A 236 1.49 -2.61 10.99
CA ALA A 236 1.09 -2.20 9.64
C ALA A 236 -0.28 -1.50 9.60
N GLY A 237 -0.77 -1.02 10.75
CA GLY A 237 -2.09 -0.41 10.91
C GLY A 237 -2.18 1.06 10.52
N ASN A 238 -1.13 1.65 9.92
CA ASN A 238 -1.10 3.04 9.48
C ASN A 238 -1.53 4.00 10.62
N ALA A 239 -2.27 5.06 10.30
CA ALA A 239 -2.82 6.00 11.28
C ALA A 239 -4.00 5.43 12.12
N TYR A 240 -4.43 4.20 11.83
CA TYR A 240 -5.50 3.52 12.57
C TYR A 240 -5.01 2.79 13.83
N LEU A 241 -3.71 2.77 14.10
CA LEU A 241 -3.14 2.19 15.32
C LEU A 241 -3.62 2.93 16.58
N GLY A 242 -3.75 4.27 16.51
CA GLY A 242 -4.27 5.10 17.60
C GLY A 242 -3.63 4.80 18.94
N ASP A 243 -4.47 4.73 19.98
CA ASP A 243 -4.04 4.50 21.37
C ASP A 243 -3.31 3.16 21.60
N LEU A 244 -3.33 2.24 20.63
CA LEU A 244 -2.62 0.96 20.74
C LEU A 244 -1.10 1.15 20.92
N VAL A 245 -0.54 2.21 20.30
CA VAL A 245 0.87 2.55 20.41
C VAL A 245 1.01 4.06 20.61
N PRO A 246 0.87 4.56 21.86
CA PRO A 246 0.85 6.01 22.16
C PRO A 246 2.09 6.76 21.64
N TYR A 247 3.24 6.11 21.61
CA TYR A 247 4.46 6.69 21.06
C TYR A 247 4.33 7.04 19.57
N LEU A 248 3.67 6.19 18.77
CA LEU A 248 3.41 6.44 17.35
C LEU A 248 2.27 7.43 17.16
N ASP A 249 1.19 7.29 17.93
CA ASP A 249 0.03 8.17 17.85
C ASP A 249 0.42 9.66 18.02
N SER A 250 1.35 9.95 18.94
CA SER A 250 1.87 11.31 19.14
C SER A 250 2.74 11.85 18.00
N ARG A 251 3.10 11.03 17.01
CA ARG A 251 4.00 11.37 15.88
C ARG A 251 3.37 11.23 14.51
N VAL A 252 2.19 10.67 14.44
CA VAL A 252 1.44 10.49 13.19
C VAL A 252 0.32 11.52 13.13
N LEU A 253 0.35 12.37 12.10
CA LEU A 253 -0.76 13.27 11.79
C LEU A 253 -1.66 12.61 10.76
N PRO A 254 -2.86 12.12 11.14
CA PRO A 254 -3.82 11.60 10.19
C PRO A 254 -4.26 12.68 9.23
N SER A 255 -4.04 12.47 7.93
CA SER A 255 -4.50 13.36 6.87
C SER A 255 -5.45 12.60 5.95
N THR A 256 -6.54 13.24 5.58
CA THR A 256 -7.53 12.68 4.66
C THR A 256 -7.49 13.43 3.34
N SER A 257 -7.36 12.71 2.24
CA SER A 257 -7.65 13.23 0.91
C SER A 257 -9.00 12.69 0.43
N CYS A 258 -9.68 13.47 -0.40
CA CYS A 258 -10.92 13.05 -1.04
C CYS A 258 -10.70 12.89 -2.53
N ILE A 259 -11.16 11.78 -3.08
CA ILE A 259 -11.27 11.56 -4.53
C ILE A 259 -12.70 11.93 -4.90
N ILE A 260 -12.87 12.84 -5.84
CA ILE A 260 -14.15 13.34 -6.33
C ILE A 260 -14.33 12.98 -7.82
#